data_28b6100f988d22a9e408a6b2f696a31a
#
_entry.id   28b6100f988d22a9e408a6b2f696a31a
#
_cell.length_a   1.000
_cell.length_b   1.000
_cell.length_c   1.000
_cell.angle_alpha   90.00
_cell.angle_beta   90.00
_cell.angle_gamma   90.00
#
_symmetry.space_group_name_H-M   'P 1'
#
loop_
_entity.id
_entity.type
_entity.pdbx_description
1 polymer ?
#
loop_
_entity_poly.entity_id
_entity_poly.type
_entity_poly.pdbx_seq_one_letter_code
_entity_poly.pdbx_strand_id
1 'polypeptide(L)'
;ATVIAPIMTRENGGAWAQTIFYPKMDASMYGRGTSLLPKIVAGKHDTKHYNDVPDMDAAAVMDDAGNVTIFAVNRDLTEPMVLDLDLRSFGDLRPAMHSVLHHDDMKAENTESAPDVVKPVILPCPKPGEPLVLPAASWNVIRFVKG
;
A
#
# COMPACT_ATOMS: atom_id res chain seq x y z
N ALA A 1 17.12 22.00 -8.30
CA ALA A 1 15.88 21.38 -7.82
C ALA A 1 16.16 19.91 -7.55
N THR A 2 15.87 19.43 -6.37
CA THR A 2 16.00 17.99 -6.07
C THR A 2 14.80 17.26 -6.68
N VAL A 3 15.06 16.44 -7.68
CA VAL A 3 14.02 15.61 -8.29
C VAL A 3 13.93 14.31 -7.49
N ILE A 4 12.75 14.01 -6.96
CA ILE A 4 12.47 12.71 -6.36
C ILE A 4 12.25 11.72 -7.51
N ALA A 5 13.24 10.90 -7.79
CA ALA A 5 13.18 9.89 -8.84
C ALA A 5 12.80 8.51 -8.27
N PRO A 6 11.86 7.79 -8.89
CA PRO A 6 11.54 6.41 -8.48
C PRO A 6 12.70 5.44 -8.69
N ILE A 7 13.49 5.69 -9.71
CA ILE A 7 14.68 4.90 -10.05
C ILE A 7 15.87 5.84 -10.08
N MET A 8 16.89 5.50 -9.33
CA MET A 8 18.17 6.18 -9.33
C MET A 8 19.17 5.45 -10.21
N THR A 9 20.04 6.21 -10.86
CA THR A 9 21.09 5.67 -11.71
C THR A 9 22.40 6.41 -11.45
N ARG A 10 23.53 5.75 -11.69
CA ARG A 10 24.84 6.36 -11.69
C ARG A 10 25.44 6.26 -13.11
N GLU A 11 26.12 7.28 -13.53
CA GLU A 11 26.90 7.26 -14.79
C GLU A 11 27.96 6.15 -14.70
N ASN A 12 27.96 5.25 -15.69
CA ASN A 12 28.79 4.04 -15.74
C ASN A 12 28.61 3.09 -14.52
N GLY A 13 27.51 3.19 -13.82
CA GLY A 13 27.19 2.39 -12.63
C GLY A 13 25.88 1.64 -12.75
N GLY A 14 25.33 1.25 -11.60
CA GLY A 14 24.07 0.54 -11.48
C GLY A 14 22.83 1.43 -11.52
N ALA A 15 21.68 0.77 -11.44
CA ALA A 15 20.37 1.39 -11.19
C ALA A 15 19.71 0.70 -9.99
N TRP A 16 18.97 1.47 -9.19
CA TRP A 16 18.23 0.92 -8.05
C TRP A 16 16.91 1.64 -7.86
N ALA A 17 15.92 0.92 -7.31
CA ALA A 17 14.61 1.48 -6.99
C ALA A 17 14.65 2.22 -5.66
N GLN A 18 14.11 3.44 -5.63
CA GLN A 18 13.79 4.14 -4.39
C GLN A 18 12.48 3.63 -3.81
N THR A 19 12.21 3.90 -2.53
CA THR A 19 10.98 3.43 -1.87
C THR A 19 9.71 3.90 -2.59
N ILE A 20 9.70 5.10 -3.15
CA ILE A 20 8.58 5.66 -3.93
C ILE A 20 8.31 4.90 -5.26
N PHE A 21 9.24 4.08 -5.72
CA PHE A 21 9.05 3.25 -6.91
C PHE A 21 7.90 2.26 -6.72
N TYR A 22 7.81 1.62 -5.55
CA TYR A 22 6.88 0.53 -5.31
C TYR A 22 5.41 0.96 -5.36
N PRO A 23 4.97 2.04 -4.69
CA PRO A 23 3.60 2.53 -4.84
C PRO A 23 3.24 2.91 -6.29
N LYS A 24 4.19 3.49 -7.04
CA LYS A 24 3.97 3.82 -8.46
C LYS A 24 3.85 2.57 -9.33
N MET A 25 4.69 1.56 -9.08
CA MET A 25 4.61 0.27 -9.74
C MET A 25 3.26 -0.42 -9.46
N ASP A 26 2.86 -0.48 -8.20
CA ASP A 26 1.60 -1.08 -7.78
C ASP A 26 0.39 -0.39 -8.45
N ALA A 27 0.36 0.94 -8.46
CA ALA A 27 -0.68 1.71 -9.12
C ALA A 27 -0.70 1.45 -10.64
N SER A 28 0.47 1.33 -11.27
CA SER A 28 0.56 0.99 -12.70
C SER A 28 0.06 -0.41 -13.02
N MET A 29 0.36 -1.38 -12.17
CA MET A 29 -0.02 -2.78 -12.37
C MET A 29 -1.51 -3.05 -12.06
N TYR A 30 -2.03 -2.45 -11.00
CA TYR A 30 -3.33 -2.81 -10.43
C TYR A 30 -4.34 -1.66 -10.41
N GLY A 31 -3.95 -0.45 -10.75
CA GLY A 31 -4.81 0.74 -10.72
C GLY A 31 -5.62 0.99 -12.00
N ARG A 32 -5.77 -0.02 -12.86
CA ARG A 32 -6.53 0.09 -14.11
C ARG A 32 -7.90 -0.55 -13.95
N GLY A 33 -8.94 0.18 -14.36
CA GLY A 33 -10.33 -0.28 -14.29
C GLY A 33 -11.25 0.82 -13.77
N THR A 34 -12.32 0.40 -13.11
CA THR A 34 -13.30 1.31 -12.50
C THR A 34 -12.84 1.70 -11.10
N SER A 35 -12.65 2.99 -10.87
CA SER A 35 -12.38 3.52 -9.53
C SER A 35 -13.63 3.40 -8.67
N LEU A 36 -13.47 2.81 -7.49
CA LEU A 36 -14.49 2.69 -6.48
C LEU A 36 -14.26 3.78 -5.43
N LEU A 37 -15.33 4.26 -4.82
CA LEU A 37 -15.27 5.26 -3.76
C LEU A 37 -15.48 4.57 -2.40
N PRO A 38 -14.41 4.16 -1.69
CA PRO A 38 -14.55 3.53 -0.39
C PRO A 38 -15.03 4.55 0.64
N LYS A 39 -15.94 4.12 1.52
CA LYS A 39 -16.26 4.86 2.73
C LYS A 39 -15.27 4.44 3.82
N ILE A 40 -14.41 5.38 4.23
CA ILE A 40 -13.37 5.12 5.23
C ILE A 40 -13.83 5.71 6.57
N VAL A 41 -13.76 4.89 7.62
CA VAL A 41 -13.91 5.32 9.01
C VAL A 41 -12.63 4.94 9.74
N ALA A 42 -11.81 5.93 10.08
CA ALA A 42 -10.52 5.74 10.74
C ALA A 42 -10.31 6.80 11.83
N GLY A 43 -9.38 6.54 12.74
CA GLY A 43 -8.88 7.54 13.67
C GLY A 43 -8.24 8.72 12.94
N LYS A 44 -7.91 9.75 13.72
CA LYS A 44 -7.24 10.96 13.24
C LYS A 44 -6.21 11.40 14.24
N HIS A 45 -5.17 12.07 13.75
CA HIS A 45 -4.14 12.69 14.58
C HIS A 45 -3.80 14.10 14.10
N ASP A 46 -3.19 14.88 14.97
CA ASP A 46 -2.65 16.19 14.63
C ASP A 46 -1.18 16.08 14.25
N THR A 47 -0.79 16.89 13.27
CA THR A 47 0.61 17.04 12.87
C THR A 47 1.09 18.46 13.15
N LYS A 48 2.37 18.74 12.96
CA LYS A 48 2.94 20.07 13.15
C LYS A 48 2.21 21.18 12.35
N HIS A 49 1.62 20.85 11.21
CA HIS A 49 1.06 21.81 10.27
C HIS A 49 -0.42 21.57 9.94
N TYR A 50 -0.98 20.43 10.32
CA TYR A 50 -2.35 20.03 9.99
C TYR A 50 -3.02 19.36 11.18
N ASN A 51 -4.31 19.63 11.36
CA ASN A 51 -5.15 19.00 12.38
C ASN A 51 -6.07 17.98 11.70
N ASP A 52 -6.57 17.03 12.48
CA ASP A 52 -7.53 16.02 12.02
C ASP A 52 -7.07 15.19 10.81
N VAL A 53 -5.77 14.92 10.67
CA VAL A 53 -5.23 14.08 9.59
C VAL A 53 -5.72 12.64 9.79
N PRO A 54 -6.39 12.02 8.81
CA PRO A 54 -6.82 10.64 8.94
C PRO A 54 -5.62 9.69 9.09
N ASP A 55 -5.71 8.76 10.04
CA ASP A 55 -4.67 7.74 10.24
C ASP A 55 -4.60 6.75 9.08
N MET A 56 -5.70 6.57 8.37
CA MET A 56 -5.79 5.71 7.19
C MET A 56 -6.37 6.45 6.00
N ASP A 57 -5.85 6.16 4.83
CA ASP A 57 -6.43 6.53 3.55
C ASP A 57 -6.42 5.34 2.61
N ALA A 58 -7.40 5.23 1.73
CA ALA A 58 -7.51 4.12 0.81
C ALA A 58 -8.17 4.51 -0.52
N ALA A 59 -7.76 3.80 -1.57
CA ALA A 59 -8.39 3.81 -2.87
C ALA A 59 -8.68 2.37 -3.31
N ALA A 60 -9.72 2.17 -4.08
CA ALA A 60 -10.07 0.86 -4.59
C ALA A 60 -10.39 0.92 -6.08
N VAL A 61 -9.99 -0.13 -6.80
CA VAL A 61 -10.19 -0.27 -8.25
C VAL A 61 -10.71 -1.66 -8.55
N MET A 62 -11.72 -1.74 -9.39
CA MET A 62 -12.23 -3.00 -9.95
C MET A 62 -11.76 -3.12 -11.40
N ASP A 63 -11.05 -4.19 -11.73
CA ASP A 63 -10.62 -4.48 -13.10
C ASP A 63 -11.76 -5.07 -13.96
N ASP A 64 -11.50 -5.23 -15.26
CA ASP A 64 -12.49 -5.74 -16.21
C ASP A 64 -12.88 -7.21 -15.94
N ALA A 65 -12.06 -7.97 -15.23
CA ALA A 65 -12.35 -9.33 -14.78
C ALA A 65 -13.19 -9.36 -13.49
N GLY A 66 -13.45 -8.19 -12.88
CA GLY A 66 -14.19 -8.06 -11.64
C GLY A 66 -13.36 -8.33 -10.39
N ASN A 67 -12.04 -8.40 -10.49
CA ASN A 67 -11.16 -8.43 -9.33
C ASN A 67 -11.07 -7.04 -8.72
N VAL A 68 -10.90 -6.97 -7.40
CA VAL A 68 -10.80 -5.70 -6.67
C VAL A 68 -9.41 -5.57 -6.07
N THR A 69 -8.78 -4.43 -6.31
CA THR A 69 -7.52 -4.06 -5.66
C THR A 69 -7.76 -2.86 -4.74
N ILE A 70 -7.31 -2.97 -3.51
CA ILE A 70 -7.35 -1.91 -2.51
C ILE A 70 -5.92 -1.46 -2.26
N PHE A 71 -5.70 -0.16 -2.41
CA PHE A 71 -4.49 0.52 -2.00
C PHE A 71 -4.78 1.23 -0.69
N ALA A 72 -4.05 0.92 0.37
CA ALA A 72 -4.29 1.50 1.68
C ALA A 72 -2.99 1.95 2.33
N VAL A 73 -3.01 3.13 2.94
CA VAL A 73 -1.91 3.63 3.76
C VAL A 73 -2.34 3.72 5.22
N ASN A 74 -1.55 3.11 6.10
CA ASN A 74 -1.63 3.36 7.53
C ASN A 74 -0.57 4.42 7.87
N ARG A 75 -1.02 5.60 8.31
CA ARG A 75 -0.15 6.74 8.66
C ARG A 75 0.23 6.77 10.13
N ASP A 76 -0.39 5.93 10.96
CA ASP A 76 0.05 5.80 12.34
C ASP A 76 1.47 5.21 12.36
N LEU A 77 2.38 5.86 13.06
CA LEU A 77 3.80 5.48 13.09
C LEU A 77 4.10 4.31 14.03
N THR A 78 3.16 3.99 14.91
CA THR A 78 3.37 3.04 16.03
C THR A 78 2.34 1.92 16.07
N GLU A 79 1.12 2.19 15.66
CA GLU A 79 0.00 1.27 15.82
C GLU A 79 -0.43 0.63 14.50
N PRO A 80 -0.58 -0.71 14.48
CA PRO A 80 -1.22 -1.39 13.37
C PRO A 80 -2.72 -1.06 13.34
N MET A 81 -3.33 -1.11 12.16
CA MET A 81 -4.76 -0.94 11.98
C MET A 81 -5.42 -2.21 11.49
N VAL A 82 -6.59 -2.50 12.02
CA VAL A 82 -7.48 -3.52 11.47
C VAL A 82 -8.33 -2.89 10.37
N LEU A 83 -8.24 -3.46 9.17
CA LEU A 83 -9.06 -3.08 8.04
C LEU A 83 -10.26 -4.03 7.94
N ASP A 84 -11.45 -3.50 8.22
CA ASP A 84 -12.71 -4.20 8.01
C ASP A 84 -13.26 -3.80 6.62
N LEU A 85 -13.49 -4.80 5.77
CA LEU A 85 -13.89 -4.61 4.38
C LEU A 85 -15.27 -5.21 4.12
N ASP A 86 -16.18 -4.40 3.61
CA ASP A 86 -17.45 -4.89 3.08
C ASP A 86 -17.40 -4.93 1.54
N LEU A 87 -17.16 -6.12 1.01
CA LEU A 87 -17.09 -6.37 -0.44
C LEU A 87 -18.30 -7.18 -0.97
N ARG A 88 -19.34 -7.35 -0.16
CA ARG A 88 -20.50 -8.21 -0.50
C ARG A 88 -21.21 -7.81 -1.80
N SER A 89 -21.21 -6.53 -2.13
CA SER A 89 -21.84 -6.03 -3.36
C SER A 89 -21.09 -6.39 -4.66
N PHE A 90 -19.86 -6.89 -4.55
CA PHE A 90 -19.02 -7.24 -5.71
C PHE A 90 -19.03 -8.73 -6.06
N GLY A 91 -19.87 -9.51 -5.37
CA GLY A 91 -20.01 -10.94 -5.59
C GLY A 91 -19.03 -11.77 -4.76
N ASP A 92 -18.75 -12.98 -5.23
CA ASP A 92 -17.87 -13.91 -4.52
C ASP A 92 -16.40 -13.54 -4.81
N LEU A 93 -15.78 -12.87 -3.86
CA LEU A 93 -14.39 -12.45 -3.91
C LEU A 93 -13.59 -13.13 -2.80
N ARG A 94 -12.41 -13.61 -3.15
CA ARG A 94 -11.46 -14.20 -2.18
C ARG A 94 -10.16 -13.41 -2.14
N PRO A 95 -9.53 -13.24 -0.97
CA PRO A 95 -8.23 -12.59 -0.86
C PRO A 95 -7.18 -13.43 -1.60
N ALA A 96 -6.35 -12.76 -2.40
CA ALA A 96 -5.35 -13.38 -3.24
C ALA A 96 -3.93 -12.85 -2.99
N MET A 97 -3.80 -11.62 -2.51
CA MET A 97 -2.50 -11.01 -2.24
C MET A 97 -2.64 -9.92 -1.18
N HIS A 98 -1.68 -9.86 -0.26
CA HIS A 98 -1.44 -8.71 0.60
C HIS A 98 0.04 -8.34 0.54
N SER A 99 0.37 -7.31 -0.22
CA SER A 99 1.72 -6.75 -0.33
C SER A 99 1.86 -5.55 0.61
N VAL A 100 2.94 -5.51 1.37
CA VAL A 100 3.21 -4.47 2.36
C VAL A 100 4.58 -3.87 2.13
N LEU A 101 4.64 -2.54 2.03
CA LEU A 101 5.87 -1.76 2.09
C LEU A 101 5.93 -1.09 3.46
N HIS A 102 6.89 -1.49 4.28
CA HIS A 102 7.11 -0.99 5.63
C HIS A 102 8.57 -1.14 6.01
N HIS A 103 9.06 -0.26 6.85
CA HIS A 103 10.35 -0.37 7.51
C HIS A 103 10.29 0.32 8.88
N ASP A 104 10.88 -0.27 9.91
CA ASP A 104 10.87 0.27 11.27
C ASP A 104 11.60 1.61 11.38
N ASP A 105 12.66 1.78 10.60
CA ASP A 105 13.36 3.06 10.48
C ASP A 105 12.75 3.90 9.35
N MET A 106 12.09 4.99 9.71
CA MET A 106 11.47 5.94 8.76
C MET A 106 12.49 6.69 7.89
N LYS A 107 13.78 6.59 8.19
CA LYS A 107 14.88 7.17 7.40
C LYS A 107 15.60 6.13 6.53
N ALA A 108 15.15 4.88 6.59
CA ALA A 108 15.72 3.83 5.74
C ALA A 108 15.55 4.18 4.26
N GLU A 109 16.59 4.00 3.50
CA GLU A 109 16.62 4.26 2.06
C GLU A 109 17.32 3.15 1.30
N ASN A 110 16.98 3.01 0.03
CA ASN A 110 17.68 2.13 -0.88
C ASN A 110 18.82 2.89 -1.54
N THR A 111 19.98 2.26 -1.61
CA THR A 111 21.19 2.80 -2.23
C THR A 111 21.73 1.83 -3.27
N GLU A 112 22.68 2.28 -4.10
CA GLU A 112 23.32 1.39 -5.07
C GLU A 112 23.98 0.16 -4.43
N SER A 113 24.60 0.32 -3.27
CA SER A 113 25.27 -0.77 -2.52
C SER A 113 24.31 -1.63 -1.70
N ALA A 114 23.11 -1.12 -1.39
CA ALA A 114 22.06 -1.79 -0.63
C ALA A 114 20.69 -1.47 -1.23
N PRO A 115 20.36 -2.05 -2.39
CA PRO A 115 19.17 -1.66 -3.16
C PRO A 115 17.84 -2.17 -2.59
N ASP A 116 17.89 -3.11 -1.66
CA ASP A 116 16.72 -3.84 -1.12
C ASP A 116 16.52 -3.64 0.38
N VAL A 117 17.01 -2.55 0.96
CA VAL A 117 16.78 -2.23 2.38
C VAL A 117 15.31 -2.07 2.66
N VAL A 118 14.60 -1.34 1.80
CA VAL A 118 13.15 -1.15 1.86
C VAL A 118 12.53 -1.70 0.59
N LYS A 119 11.81 -2.79 0.71
CA LYS A 119 11.10 -3.46 -0.39
C LYS A 119 9.80 -4.08 0.08
N PRO A 120 8.81 -4.28 -0.80
CA PRO A 120 7.56 -4.93 -0.44
C PRO A 120 7.78 -6.37 0.03
N VAL A 121 6.97 -6.77 1.01
CA VAL A 121 6.87 -8.14 1.50
C VAL A 121 5.44 -8.63 1.28
N ILE A 122 5.28 -9.84 0.82
CA ILE A 122 3.96 -10.49 0.69
C ILE A 122 3.64 -11.16 2.03
N LEU A 123 2.60 -10.68 2.68
CA LEU A 123 2.06 -11.30 3.89
C LEU A 123 1.03 -12.39 3.52
N PRO A 124 0.81 -13.37 4.42
CA PRO A 124 -0.28 -14.32 4.26
C PRO A 124 -1.62 -13.59 4.16
N CYS A 125 -2.46 -14.01 3.23
CA CYS A 125 -3.84 -13.51 3.18
C CYS A 125 -4.63 -14.02 4.39
N PRO A 126 -5.51 -13.19 4.98
CA PRO A 126 -6.37 -13.63 6.07
C PRO A 126 -7.33 -14.71 5.59
N LYS A 127 -7.62 -15.67 6.45
CA LYS A 127 -8.69 -16.64 6.23
C LYS A 127 -10.06 -15.98 6.41
N PRO A 128 -11.13 -16.60 5.91
CA PRO A 128 -12.47 -16.10 6.16
C PRO A 128 -12.73 -15.90 7.66
N GLY A 129 -13.15 -14.69 8.04
CA GLY A 129 -13.39 -14.32 9.43
C GLY A 129 -12.16 -13.83 10.22
N GLU A 130 -10.97 -13.90 9.64
CA GLU A 130 -9.78 -13.28 10.23
C GLU A 130 -9.67 -11.81 9.82
N PRO A 131 -9.23 -10.93 10.72
CA PRO A 131 -9.04 -9.52 10.39
C PRO A 131 -7.86 -9.33 9.44
N LEU A 132 -7.99 -8.37 8.52
CA LEU A 132 -6.87 -7.87 7.73
C LEU A 132 -6.17 -6.79 8.54
N VAL A 133 -4.89 -6.98 8.82
CA VAL A 133 -4.10 -6.03 9.62
C VAL A 133 -3.12 -5.28 8.73
N LEU A 134 -3.16 -3.96 8.80
CA LEU A 134 -2.20 -3.06 8.17
C LEU A 134 -1.12 -2.69 9.20
N PRO A 135 0.14 -3.04 9.00
CA PRO A 135 1.22 -2.62 9.91
C PRO A 135 1.28 -1.10 10.07
N ALA A 136 1.86 -0.62 11.15
CA ALA A 136 2.14 0.80 11.34
C ALA A 136 3.00 1.35 10.19
N ALA A 137 2.86 2.63 9.85
CA ALA A 137 3.65 3.33 8.84
C ALA A 137 3.85 2.50 7.56
N SER A 138 2.75 2.02 6.95
CA SER A 138 2.82 1.10 5.83
C SER A 138 1.99 1.53 4.63
N TRP A 139 2.49 1.17 3.45
CA TRP A 139 1.73 1.13 2.21
C TRP A 139 1.33 -0.32 1.94
N ASN A 140 0.03 -0.53 1.65
CA ASN A 140 -0.55 -1.85 1.48
C ASN A 140 -1.27 -1.95 0.14
N VAL A 141 -1.10 -3.08 -0.53
CA VAL A 141 -1.87 -3.47 -1.71
C VAL A 141 -2.54 -4.80 -1.41
N ILE A 142 -3.87 -4.79 -1.40
CA ILE A 142 -4.68 -5.98 -1.11
C ILE A 142 -5.49 -6.31 -2.36
N ARG A 143 -5.33 -7.52 -2.88
CA ARG A 143 -6.08 -7.99 -4.04
C ARG A 143 -7.07 -9.08 -3.66
N PHE A 144 -8.28 -8.90 -4.17
CA PHE A 144 -9.35 -9.87 -4.11
C PHE A 144 -9.67 -10.32 -5.54
N VAL A 145 -9.76 -11.59 -5.75
CA VAL A 145 -10.07 -12.18 -7.06
C VAL A 145 -11.40 -12.91 -7.00
N LYS A 146 -12.09 -12.96 -8.13
CA LYS A 146 -13.30 -13.77 -8.26
C LYS A 146 -13.01 -15.24 -8.04
N GLY A 147 -13.90 -15.89 -7.27
CA GLY A 147 -13.88 -17.33 -7.04
C GLY A 147 -14.28 -18.12 -8.27
#